data_a54f24fe40fc00baa4b0ce94e949b3da
#
_entry.id   a54f24fe40fc00baa4b0ce94e949b3da
#
_cell.length_a   1.000
_cell.length_b   1.000
_cell.length_c   1.000
_cell.angle_alpha   90.00
_cell.angle_beta   90.00
_cell.angle_gamma   90.00
#
_symmetry.space_group_name_H-M   'P 1'
#
loop_
_entity.id
_entity.type
_entity.pdbx_description
1 polymer ?
#
loop_
_entity_poly.entity_id
_entity_poly.type
_entity_poly.pdbx_seq_one_letter_code
_entity_poly.pdbx_strand_id
1 'polypeptide(L)'
;PNGRFECKFEINYPMVSSVVFNNDWIPFYVEPGQTVTMYVDWEAVMARSRARDYYYPLHNVHYMGSTAYIGKALKCVDDLFVFRYEDFSKMQKELTPAQFVERCEPMFRRWSEQADSLVAANRYVGRAARLVRNTARISQGYKMFDFVMNRSYLARENKDNEVLKVKEDSAYYNFLRQMPLNDSIIVADKNFSSFINRLEYMNFARAMGDTTTVEMGKIAYKYPEKSVLTYLKKNGVVLTPEQEKMRKDSEDRAGKTVTREISELIAETKIWEELREKYKDLFEAYRKENEVMNDVSVSIDENQKAEDEKIMRINQFFENQREKSGRLDTIVGYVPLVSQIIALRSLPFDLKQLDREGARSLLDKEKQLINHPFMLAEAERLYAQAFPLQNDSTYVLPEGPATEILRNIIKAHAGKALFIDFWATFCGPCRSGIEHTAGLRQQYKDHPDFQFIYITSDRESPEKTYNEYIEKNLKGEACY
;
A
#
# COMPACT_ATOMS: atom_id res chain seq x y z
N PRO A 1 -18.27 34.70 -6.27
CA PRO A 1 -19.09 35.70 -5.58
C PRO A 1 -20.53 35.24 -5.32
N ASN A 2 -21.04 34.28 -6.11
CA ASN A 2 -22.42 33.76 -6.00
C ASN A 2 -22.49 32.33 -5.41
N GLY A 3 -21.40 31.80 -4.87
CA GLY A 3 -21.34 30.46 -4.31
C GLY A 3 -21.40 29.31 -5.34
N ARG A 4 -21.30 29.62 -6.64
CA ARG A 4 -21.28 28.64 -7.71
C ARG A 4 -19.85 28.39 -8.16
N PHE A 5 -19.48 27.11 -8.31
CA PHE A 5 -18.22 26.66 -8.90
C PHE A 5 -18.44 25.44 -9.78
N GLU A 6 -17.55 25.24 -10.72
CA GLU A 6 -17.53 24.11 -11.65
C GLU A 6 -16.10 23.53 -11.67
N CYS A 7 -15.99 22.21 -11.70
CA CYS A 7 -14.74 21.49 -11.86
C CYS A 7 -14.92 20.44 -12.97
N LYS A 8 -13.91 20.35 -13.86
CA LYS A 8 -13.82 19.36 -14.93
C LYS A 8 -12.56 18.53 -14.70
N PHE A 9 -12.71 17.23 -14.77
CA PHE A 9 -11.58 16.30 -14.64
C PHE A 9 -11.83 15.03 -15.46
N GLU A 10 -10.77 14.39 -15.87
CA GLU A 10 -10.86 13.15 -16.64
C GLU A 10 -10.98 11.95 -15.70
N ILE A 11 -11.89 11.06 -16.02
CA ILE A 11 -12.07 9.76 -15.36
C ILE A 11 -12.29 8.67 -16.39
N ASN A 12 -11.72 7.50 -16.16
CA ASN A 12 -11.85 6.36 -17.06
C ASN A 12 -12.90 5.33 -16.58
N TYR A 13 -13.35 5.45 -15.34
CA TYR A 13 -14.31 4.54 -14.72
C TYR A 13 -15.18 5.29 -13.71
N PRO A 14 -16.36 4.73 -13.36
CA PRO A 14 -17.20 5.30 -12.31
C PRO A 14 -16.44 5.44 -11.00
N MET A 15 -16.55 6.59 -10.33
CA MET A 15 -15.87 6.83 -9.08
C MET A 15 -16.73 7.58 -8.07
N VAL A 16 -16.36 7.40 -6.80
CA VAL A 16 -16.79 8.28 -5.70
C VAL A 16 -15.61 9.17 -5.32
N SER A 17 -15.93 10.42 -5.09
CA SER A 17 -15.03 11.39 -4.50
C SER A 17 -15.81 12.29 -3.55
N SER A 18 -15.16 13.25 -2.96
CA SER A 18 -15.81 14.19 -2.04
C SER A 18 -15.41 15.62 -2.33
N VAL A 19 -16.36 16.53 -2.16
CA VAL A 19 -16.04 17.95 -2.02
C VAL A 19 -15.80 18.24 -0.55
N VAL A 20 -14.70 18.91 -0.25
CA VAL A 20 -14.29 19.20 1.13
C VAL A 20 -14.56 20.65 1.47
N PHE A 21 -15.36 20.88 2.50
CA PHE A 21 -15.61 22.20 3.08
C PHE A 21 -15.27 22.16 4.58
N ASN A 22 -14.31 22.96 5.03
CA ASN A 22 -13.92 23.05 6.45
C ASN A 22 -13.75 21.70 7.16
N ASN A 23 -13.13 20.73 6.53
CA ASN A 23 -12.99 19.33 6.98
C ASN A 23 -14.26 18.45 6.85
N ASP A 24 -15.37 18.96 6.36
CA ASP A 24 -16.53 18.16 6.00
C ASP A 24 -16.39 17.58 4.61
N TRP A 25 -16.51 16.26 4.50
CA TRP A 25 -16.41 15.51 3.26
C TRP A 25 -17.81 15.19 2.74
N ILE A 26 -18.19 15.81 1.62
CA ILE A 26 -19.50 15.59 1.01
C ILE A 26 -19.31 14.66 -0.19
N PRO A 27 -19.76 13.40 -0.11
CA PRO A 27 -19.53 12.44 -1.16
C PRO A 27 -20.34 12.76 -2.41
N PHE A 28 -19.78 12.48 -3.58
CA PHE A 28 -20.49 12.45 -4.85
C PHE A 28 -20.04 11.28 -5.71
N TYR A 29 -20.94 10.83 -6.57
CA TYR A 29 -20.69 9.77 -7.54
C TYR A 29 -20.76 10.33 -8.95
N VAL A 30 -19.79 9.98 -9.79
CA VAL A 30 -19.68 10.43 -11.16
C VAL A 30 -19.24 9.29 -12.08
N GLU A 31 -19.74 9.29 -13.30
CA GLU A 31 -19.36 8.35 -14.37
C GLU A 31 -18.72 9.11 -15.53
N PRO A 32 -17.87 8.44 -16.35
CA PRO A 32 -17.28 9.05 -17.54
C PRO A 32 -18.33 9.71 -18.44
N GLY A 33 -18.06 10.92 -18.89
CA GLY A 33 -18.95 11.70 -19.75
C GLY A 33 -20.20 12.26 -19.06
N GLN A 34 -20.34 12.12 -17.72
CA GLN A 34 -21.51 12.62 -16.98
C GLN A 34 -21.18 13.90 -16.22
N THR A 35 -22.23 14.69 -15.99
CA THR A 35 -22.18 15.87 -15.12
C THR A 35 -23.02 15.60 -13.87
N VAL A 36 -22.45 15.84 -12.71
CA VAL A 36 -23.14 15.82 -11.41
C VAL A 36 -23.19 17.24 -10.90
N THR A 37 -24.37 17.69 -10.51
CA THR A 37 -24.54 18.96 -9.82
C THR A 37 -24.95 18.70 -8.39
N MET A 38 -24.31 19.40 -7.45
CA MET A 38 -24.68 19.36 -6.04
C MET A 38 -25.11 20.75 -5.60
N TYR A 39 -26.19 20.79 -4.83
CA TYR A 39 -26.53 21.92 -3.99
C TYR A 39 -26.23 21.54 -2.53
N VAL A 40 -25.47 22.38 -1.86
CA VAL A 40 -25.10 22.21 -0.47
C VAL A 40 -25.51 23.46 0.31
N ASP A 41 -26.30 23.27 1.34
CA ASP A 41 -26.68 24.37 2.22
C ASP A 41 -25.49 24.75 3.11
N TRP A 42 -24.99 25.98 2.91
CA TRP A 42 -23.83 26.48 3.64
C TRP A 42 -24.09 26.62 5.14
N GLU A 43 -25.29 26.98 5.55
CA GLU A 43 -25.66 27.08 6.96
C GLU A 43 -25.59 25.70 7.64
N ALA A 44 -26.02 24.63 6.94
CA ALA A 44 -25.92 23.27 7.44
C ALA A 44 -24.45 22.82 7.60
N VAL A 45 -23.57 23.16 6.65
CA VAL A 45 -22.12 22.89 6.72
C VAL A 45 -21.50 23.61 7.92
N MET A 46 -21.85 24.89 8.09
CA MET A 46 -21.33 25.69 9.20
C MET A 46 -21.86 25.23 10.56
N ALA A 47 -23.09 24.71 10.64
CA ALA A 47 -23.66 24.14 11.85
C ALA A 47 -22.89 22.86 12.26
N ARG A 48 -22.63 21.96 11.32
CA ARG A 48 -21.81 20.76 11.54
C ARG A 48 -20.39 21.13 12.00
N SER A 49 -19.76 22.06 11.32
CA SER A 49 -18.41 22.53 11.67
C SER A 49 -18.33 23.13 13.09
N ARG A 50 -19.37 23.87 13.51
CA ARG A 50 -19.46 24.44 14.86
C ARG A 50 -19.73 23.40 15.95
N ALA A 51 -20.48 22.35 15.62
CA ALA A 51 -20.83 21.29 16.57
C ALA A 51 -19.59 20.52 17.06
N ARG A 52 -18.48 20.52 16.30
CA ARG A 52 -17.25 19.76 16.58
C ARG A 52 -17.51 18.27 16.85
N ASP A 53 -18.60 17.76 16.31
CA ASP A 53 -19.01 16.37 16.41
C ASP A 53 -18.93 15.72 15.02
N TYR A 54 -18.02 14.77 14.87
CA TYR A 54 -17.83 14.04 13.62
C TYR A 54 -19.12 13.33 13.15
N TYR A 55 -19.98 12.93 14.09
CA TYR A 55 -21.24 12.24 13.81
C TYR A 55 -22.43 13.18 13.63
N TYR A 56 -22.20 14.52 13.67
CA TYR A 56 -23.27 15.49 13.44
C TYR A 56 -23.77 15.38 11.98
N PRO A 57 -25.07 15.11 11.74
CA PRO A 57 -25.57 14.86 10.40
C PRO A 57 -25.54 16.13 9.54
N LEU A 58 -25.03 16.02 8.33
CA LEU A 58 -25.10 17.08 7.33
C LEU A 58 -26.43 16.99 6.58
N HIS A 59 -27.30 17.95 6.79
CA HIS A 59 -28.59 18.07 6.12
C HIS A 59 -28.49 18.93 4.83
N ASN A 60 -29.55 18.88 3.99
CA ASN A 60 -29.71 19.76 2.82
C ASN A 60 -28.57 19.63 1.78
N VAL A 61 -28.15 18.42 1.50
CA VAL A 61 -27.31 18.09 0.33
C VAL A 61 -28.22 17.50 -0.75
N HIS A 62 -28.26 18.12 -1.93
CA HIS A 62 -29.09 17.68 -3.03
C HIS A 62 -28.23 17.40 -4.27
N TYR A 63 -28.50 16.30 -4.93
CA TYR A 63 -27.82 15.89 -6.15
C TYR A 63 -28.75 15.97 -7.35
N MET A 64 -28.21 16.42 -8.50
CA MET A 64 -28.91 16.53 -9.77
C MET A 64 -28.06 15.93 -10.89
N GLY A 65 -28.70 15.49 -11.97
CA GLY A 65 -28.05 14.80 -13.09
C GLY A 65 -28.45 13.32 -13.15
N SER A 66 -27.95 12.62 -14.19
CA SER A 66 -28.30 11.23 -14.47
C SER A 66 -27.95 10.24 -13.37
N THR A 67 -26.90 10.52 -12.60
CA THR A 67 -26.39 9.69 -11.49
C THR A 67 -26.82 10.18 -10.11
N ALA A 68 -27.70 11.18 -10.03
CA ALA A 68 -28.16 11.80 -8.78
C ALA A 68 -28.76 10.79 -7.78
N TYR A 69 -29.42 9.74 -8.28
CA TYR A 69 -30.01 8.68 -7.45
C TYR A 69 -28.96 7.87 -6.69
N ILE A 70 -27.75 7.70 -7.26
CA ILE A 70 -26.60 7.08 -6.55
C ILE A 70 -26.04 8.05 -5.49
N GLY A 71 -25.89 9.35 -5.84
CA GLY A 71 -25.46 10.36 -4.86
C GLY A 71 -26.39 10.46 -3.65
N LYS A 72 -27.70 10.38 -3.87
CA LYS A 72 -28.71 10.32 -2.78
C LYS A 72 -28.55 9.08 -1.92
N ALA A 73 -28.30 7.93 -2.54
CA ALA A 73 -28.07 6.67 -1.80
C ALA A 73 -26.78 6.73 -0.98
N LEU A 74 -25.68 7.25 -1.55
CA LEU A 74 -24.42 7.49 -0.83
C LEU A 74 -24.66 8.38 0.40
N LYS A 75 -25.34 9.50 0.23
CA LYS A 75 -25.61 10.43 1.32
C LYS A 75 -26.50 9.80 2.40
N CYS A 76 -27.45 8.95 2.00
CA CYS A 76 -28.32 8.23 2.92
C CYS A 76 -27.58 7.32 3.88
N VAL A 77 -26.42 6.75 3.46
CA VAL A 77 -25.62 5.81 4.25
C VAL A 77 -24.33 6.42 4.82
N ASP A 78 -24.07 7.69 4.56
CA ASP A 78 -22.78 8.33 4.84
C ASP A 78 -22.35 8.22 6.31
N ASP A 79 -23.26 8.43 7.23
CA ASP A 79 -23.00 8.40 8.68
C ASP A 79 -23.55 7.11 9.35
N LEU A 80 -23.89 6.09 8.54
CA LEU A 80 -24.42 4.82 9.02
C LEU A 80 -23.36 3.70 9.00
N PHE A 81 -23.67 2.62 9.70
CA PHE A 81 -22.85 1.40 9.74
C PHE A 81 -21.42 1.66 10.23
N VAL A 82 -21.30 2.48 11.27
CA VAL A 82 -20.02 2.86 11.87
C VAL A 82 -19.91 2.37 13.32
N PHE A 83 -18.68 2.03 13.73
CA PHE A 83 -18.33 1.91 15.13
C PHE A 83 -17.89 3.28 15.68
N ARG A 84 -18.22 3.57 16.93
CA ARG A 84 -17.52 4.63 17.64
C ARG A 84 -16.07 4.18 17.89
N TYR A 85 -15.14 5.11 17.70
CA TYR A 85 -13.70 4.79 17.76
C TYR A 85 -13.30 4.19 19.13
N GLU A 86 -13.78 4.79 20.21
CA GLU A 86 -13.48 4.39 21.59
C GLU A 86 -13.97 2.97 21.87
N ASP A 87 -15.20 2.64 21.47
CA ASP A 87 -15.78 1.31 21.65
C ASP A 87 -15.01 0.26 20.86
N PHE A 88 -14.65 0.57 19.63
CA PHE A 88 -13.91 -0.35 18.77
C PHE A 88 -12.48 -0.59 19.29
N SER A 89 -11.77 0.46 19.68
CA SER A 89 -10.42 0.39 20.26
C SER A 89 -10.41 -0.45 21.55
N LYS A 90 -11.44 -0.31 22.36
CA LYS A 90 -11.64 -1.13 23.57
C LYS A 90 -11.83 -2.62 23.22
N MET A 91 -12.74 -2.92 22.28
CA MET A 91 -12.98 -4.29 21.82
C MET A 91 -11.71 -4.95 21.29
N GLN A 92 -10.89 -4.23 20.53
CA GLN A 92 -9.61 -4.74 19.99
C GLN A 92 -8.64 -5.21 21.10
N LYS A 93 -8.67 -4.58 22.27
CA LYS A 93 -7.79 -4.90 23.42
C LYS A 93 -8.35 -6.00 24.33
N GLU A 94 -9.68 -6.05 24.44
CA GLU A 94 -10.36 -6.86 25.47
C GLU A 94 -10.98 -8.16 24.94
N LEU A 95 -11.23 -8.26 23.62
CA LEU A 95 -11.91 -9.42 23.03
C LEU A 95 -10.95 -10.28 22.19
N THR A 96 -11.12 -11.59 22.27
CA THR A 96 -10.56 -12.52 21.27
C THR A 96 -11.30 -12.38 19.94
N PRO A 97 -10.74 -12.88 18.81
CA PRO A 97 -11.45 -12.86 17.52
C PRO A 97 -12.82 -13.52 17.56
N ALA A 98 -12.96 -14.68 18.22
CA ALA A 98 -14.24 -15.37 18.37
C ALA A 98 -15.26 -14.54 19.19
N GLN A 99 -14.82 -13.97 20.31
CA GLN A 99 -15.68 -13.10 21.13
C GLN A 99 -16.08 -11.82 20.38
N PHE A 100 -15.21 -11.28 19.52
CA PHE A 100 -15.56 -10.13 18.69
C PHE A 100 -16.66 -10.48 17.69
N VAL A 101 -16.57 -11.63 17.01
CA VAL A 101 -17.62 -12.12 16.10
C VAL A 101 -18.94 -12.26 16.85
N GLU A 102 -18.96 -12.99 17.97
CA GLU A 102 -20.15 -13.19 18.79
C GLU A 102 -20.78 -11.86 19.24
N ARG A 103 -19.95 -10.93 19.72
CA ARG A 103 -20.39 -9.61 20.20
C ARG A 103 -20.97 -8.75 19.09
N CYS A 104 -20.40 -8.80 17.88
CA CYS A 104 -20.75 -7.92 16.77
C CYS A 104 -21.81 -8.50 15.83
N GLU A 105 -22.02 -9.82 15.79
CA GLU A 105 -22.99 -10.47 14.91
C GLU A 105 -24.41 -9.86 15.02
N PRO A 106 -24.99 -9.63 16.20
CA PRO A 106 -26.32 -9.00 16.30
C PRO A 106 -26.35 -7.57 15.74
N MET A 107 -25.25 -6.86 15.82
CA MET A 107 -25.12 -5.50 15.27
C MET A 107 -25.02 -5.55 13.74
N PHE A 108 -24.20 -6.45 13.19
CA PHE A 108 -24.06 -6.59 11.74
C PHE A 108 -25.38 -7.03 11.08
N ARG A 109 -26.15 -7.89 11.76
CA ARG A 109 -27.49 -8.26 11.33
C ARG A 109 -28.41 -7.05 11.29
N ARG A 110 -28.44 -6.25 12.39
CA ARG A 110 -29.22 -5.00 12.42
C ARG A 110 -28.80 -4.01 11.33
N TRP A 111 -27.51 -3.92 10.98
CA TRP A 111 -27.07 -3.11 9.86
C TRP A 111 -27.67 -3.57 8.53
N SER A 112 -27.74 -4.87 8.30
CA SER A 112 -28.37 -5.43 7.10
C SER A 112 -29.88 -5.14 7.05
N GLU A 113 -30.59 -5.33 8.16
CA GLU A 113 -32.01 -5.01 8.32
C GLU A 113 -32.29 -3.51 8.15
N GLN A 114 -31.44 -2.66 8.68
CA GLN A 114 -31.50 -1.22 8.50
C GLN A 114 -31.29 -0.82 7.04
N ALA A 115 -30.32 -1.42 6.36
CA ALA A 115 -30.08 -1.19 4.95
C ALA A 115 -31.32 -1.57 4.09
N ASP A 116 -31.95 -2.71 4.36
CA ASP A 116 -33.18 -3.12 3.68
C ASP A 116 -34.34 -2.15 3.97
N SER A 117 -34.48 -1.70 5.21
CA SER A 117 -35.50 -0.71 5.60
C SER A 117 -35.29 0.63 4.88
N LEU A 118 -34.04 1.08 4.75
CA LEU A 118 -33.70 2.31 4.03
C LEU A 118 -33.99 2.18 2.53
N VAL A 119 -33.69 1.03 1.93
CA VAL A 119 -34.02 0.75 0.52
C VAL A 119 -35.53 0.83 0.31
N ALA A 120 -36.32 0.23 1.17
CA ALA A 120 -37.78 0.25 1.09
C ALA A 120 -38.34 1.66 1.31
N ALA A 121 -37.92 2.36 2.37
CA ALA A 121 -38.41 3.69 2.73
C ALA A 121 -38.11 4.73 1.64
N ASN A 122 -36.94 4.65 1.00
CA ASN A 122 -36.53 5.58 -0.05
C ASN A 122 -36.90 5.07 -1.46
N ARG A 123 -37.52 3.91 -1.58
CA ARG A 123 -37.87 3.26 -2.87
C ARG A 123 -36.67 3.13 -3.80
N TYR A 124 -35.50 2.86 -3.26
CA TYR A 124 -34.30 2.64 -4.07
C TYR A 124 -34.43 1.36 -4.90
N VAL A 125 -33.98 1.41 -6.14
CA VAL A 125 -33.97 0.28 -7.08
C VAL A 125 -32.61 0.12 -7.75
N GLY A 126 -32.35 -1.02 -8.36
CA GLY A 126 -31.14 -1.27 -9.17
C GLY A 126 -29.85 -0.99 -8.40
N ARG A 127 -28.97 -0.16 -8.97
CA ARG A 127 -27.65 0.15 -8.41
C ARG A 127 -27.72 0.87 -7.05
N ALA A 128 -28.68 1.78 -6.87
CA ALA A 128 -28.83 2.48 -5.60
C ALA A 128 -29.21 1.54 -4.45
N ALA A 129 -30.14 0.62 -4.69
CA ALA A 129 -30.52 -0.39 -3.69
C ALA A 129 -29.35 -1.32 -3.33
N ARG A 130 -28.59 -1.77 -4.35
CA ARG A 130 -27.39 -2.56 -4.11
C ARG A 130 -26.33 -1.79 -3.33
N LEU A 131 -26.06 -0.53 -3.68
CA LEU A 131 -25.11 0.31 -2.98
C LEU A 131 -25.44 0.40 -1.48
N VAL A 132 -26.68 0.71 -1.11
CA VAL A 132 -27.10 0.82 0.30
C VAL A 132 -26.88 -0.50 1.05
N ARG A 133 -27.24 -1.64 0.46
CA ARG A 133 -27.01 -2.97 1.06
C ARG A 133 -25.54 -3.31 1.18
N ASN A 134 -24.79 -3.03 0.10
CA ASN A 134 -23.35 -3.31 0.06
C ASN A 134 -22.58 -2.48 1.06
N THR A 135 -22.99 -1.21 1.34
CA THR A 135 -22.34 -0.37 2.35
C THR A 135 -22.36 -1.03 3.74
N ALA A 136 -23.48 -1.64 4.15
CA ALA A 136 -23.54 -2.37 5.41
C ALA A 136 -22.54 -3.54 5.43
N ARG A 137 -22.46 -4.30 4.33
CA ARG A 137 -21.54 -5.44 4.20
C ARG A 137 -20.07 -5.00 4.13
N ILE A 138 -19.74 -3.99 3.33
CA ILE A 138 -18.38 -3.45 3.22
C ILE A 138 -17.91 -2.88 4.57
N SER A 139 -18.79 -2.16 5.29
CA SER A 139 -18.50 -1.66 6.64
C SER A 139 -18.24 -2.80 7.63
N GLN A 140 -19.02 -3.89 7.57
CA GLN A 140 -18.74 -5.11 8.33
C GLN A 140 -17.38 -5.68 7.98
N GLY A 141 -17.11 -5.96 6.70
CA GLY A 141 -15.86 -6.59 6.25
C GLY A 141 -14.63 -5.74 6.60
N TYR A 142 -14.72 -4.44 6.40
CA TYR A 142 -13.67 -3.51 6.80
C TYR A 142 -13.35 -3.62 8.31
N LYS A 143 -14.37 -3.67 9.17
CA LYS A 143 -14.18 -3.78 10.61
C LYS A 143 -13.68 -5.16 11.05
N MET A 144 -14.11 -6.22 10.37
CA MET A 144 -13.59 -7.57 10.60
C MET A 144 -12.07 -7.61 10.32
N PHE A 145 -11.61 -7.08 9.21
CA PHE A 145 -10.18 -7.01 8.90
C PHE A 145 -9.41 -6.08 9.84
N ASP A 146 -9.93 -4.88 10.08
CA ASP A 146 -9.30 -3.88 10.94
C ASP A 146 -9.10 -4.41 12.37
N PHE A 147 -10.03 -5.22 12.87
CA PHE A 147 -9.92 -5.85 14.18
C PHE A 147 -8.67 -6.73 14.28
N VAL A 148 -8.45 -7.67 13.36
CA VAL A 148 -7.32 -8.61 13.44
C VAL A 148 -5.99 -7.98 13.06
N MET A 149 -5.97 -7.04 12.11
CA MET A 149 -4.75 -6.37 11.69
C MET A 149 -4.16 -5.50 12.80
N ASN A 150 -4.98 -4.69 13.46
CA ASN A 150 -4.53 -3.82 14.54
C ASN A 150 -4.08 -4.58 15.78
N ARG A 151 -4.63 -5.77 16.04
CA ARG A 151 -4.24 -6.62 17.18
C ARG A 151 -2.77 -7.03 17.12
N SER A 152 -2.22 -7.26 15.94
CA SER A 152 -0.79 -7.58 15.77
C SER A 152 0.11 -6.41 16.19
N TYR A 153 -0.32 -5.18 15.96
CA TYR A 153 0.35 -3.98 16.44
C TYR A 153 0.19 -3.82 17.96
N LEU A 154 -1.05 -3.91 18.46
CA LEU A 154 -1.35 -3.77 19.88
C LEU A 154 -0.63 -4.83 20.75
N ALA A 155 -0.45 -6.05 20.25
CA ALA A 155 0.27 -7.11 20.96
C ALA A 155 1.76 -6.79 21.14
N ARG A 156 2.37 -6.04 20.22
CA ARG A 156 3.78 -5.61 20.37
C ARG A 156 3.95 -4.57 21.47
N GLU A 157 2.97 -3.70 21.65
CA GLU A 157 2.97 -2.66 22.68
C GLU A 157 2.49 -3.18 24.04
N ASN A 158 1.63 -4.21 24.06
CA ASN A 158 1.02 -4.75 25.28
C ASN A 158 1.36 -6.23 25.43
N LYS A 159 2.64 -6.56 25.63
CA LYS A 159 3.17 -7.93 25.63
C LYS A 159 2.54 -8.86 26.69
N ASP A 160 2.06 -8.29 27.79
CA ASP A 160 1.45 -9.03 28.91
C ASP A 160 -0.04 -9.30 28.73
N ASN A 161 -0.65 -8.78 27.66
CA ASN A 161 -2.06 -9.00 27.39
C ASN A 161 -2.28 -10.33 26.64
N GLU A 162 -2.65 -11.38 27.37
CA GLU A 162 -2.89 -12.73 26.82
C GLU A 162 -4.03 -12.75 25.79
N VAL A 163 -5.03 -11.88 25.91
CA VAL A 163 -6.13 -11.78 24.96
C VAL A 163 -5.59 -11.45 23.55
N LEU A 164 -4.60 -10.58 23.45
CA LEU A 164 -4.02 -10.16 22.17
C LEU A 164 -3.19 -11.28 21.50
N LYS A 165 -2.76 -12.28 22.25
CA LYS A 165 -2.00 -13.42 21.72
C LYS A 165 -2.89 -14.45 21.02
N VAL A 166 -4.21 -14.46 21.32
CA VAL A 166 -5.18 -15.33 20.67
C VAL A 166 -5.34 -14.93 19.22
N LYS A 167 -5.10 -15.85 18.30
CA LYS A 167 -5.24 -15.66 16.86
C LYS A 167 -6.63 -16.07 16.37
N GLU A 168 -7.04 -15.51 15.26
CA GLU A 168 -8.22 -15.90 14.52
C GLU A 168 -8.04 -17.28 13.88
N ASP A 169 -9.12 -18.03 13.77
CA ASP A 169 -9.22 -19.30 13.03
C ASP A 169 -9.89 -19.10 11.66
N SER A 170 -10.06 -20.20 10.91
CA SER A 170 -10.71 -20.16 9.60
C SER A 170 -12.18 -19.73 9.67
N ALA A 171 -12.87 -20.05 10.76
CA ALA A 171 -14.29 -19.71 10.94
C ALA A 171 -14.49 -18.20 11.03
N TYR A 172 -13.49 -17.45 11.54
CA TYR A 172 -13.51 -15.99 11.57
C TYR A 172 -13.78 -15.38 10.19
N TYR A 173 -13.27 -15.98 9.12
CA TYR A 173 -13.36 -15.48 7.75
C TYR A 173 -14.60 -15.92 6.97
N ASN A 174 -15.52 -16.66 7.59
CA ASN A 174 -16.75 -17.12 6.93
C ASN A 174 -17.62 -15.98 6.37
N PHE A 175 -17.50 -14.78 6.94
CA PHE A 175 -18.20 -13.59 6.44
C PHE A 175 -17.83 -13.25 4.99
N LEU A 176 -16.64 -13.61 4.49
CA LEU A 176 -16.20 -13.34 3.12
C LEU A 176 -17.14 -13.92 2.07
N ARG A 177 -17.74 -15.09 2.35
CA ARG A 177 -18.69 -15.74 1.45
C ARG A 177 -20.00 -14.96 1.26
N GLN A 178 -20.29 -14.03 2.17
CA GLN A 178 -21.49 -13.18 2.14
C GLN A 178 -21.19 -11.77 1.64
N MET A 179 -19.92 -11.48 1.33
CA MET A 179 -19.50 -10.16 0.85
C MET A 179 -19.86 -9.96 -0.63
N PRO A 180 -20.20 -8.75 -1.05
CA PRO A 180 -20.54 -8.45 -2.45
C PRO A 180 -19.29 -8.32 -3.35
N LEU A 181 -18.39 -9.30 -3.31
CA LEU A 181 -17.06 -9.22 -3.93
C LEU A 181 -17.06 -9.15 -5.46
N ASN A 182 -18.21 -9.44 -6.07
CA ASN A 182 -18.39 -9.43 -7.53
C ASN A 182 -19.36 -8.32 -8.03
N ASP A 183 -19.85 -7.47 -7.14
CA ASP A 183 -20.74 -6.36 -7.52
C ASP A 183 -19.93 -5.09 -7.79
N SER A 184 -19.88 -4.64 -9.04
CA SER A 184 -19.11 -3.47 -9.45
C SER A 184 -19.49 -2.16 -8.74
N ILE A 185 -20.72 -2.05 -8.19
CA ILE A 185 -21.12 -0.83 -7.47
C ILE A 185 -20.41 -0.67 -6.12
N ILE A 186 -19.72 -1.68 -5.59
CA ILE A 186 -18.96 -1.58 -4.35
C ILE A 186 -17.83 -0.55 -4.43
N VAL A 187 -17.28 -0.28 -5.61
CA VAL A 187 -16.26 0.75 -5.81
C VAL A 187 -16.78 2.16 -5.50
N ALA A 188 -18.09 2.33 -5.49
CA ALA A 188 -18.78 3.56 -5.10
C ALA A 188 -18.98 3.70 -3.58
N ASP A 189 -18.60 2.70 -2.78
CA ASP A 189 -18.72 2.78 -1.33
C ASP A 189 -17.55 3.57 -0.71
N LYS A 190 -17.84 4.43 0.26
CA LYS A 190 -16.83 5.26 0.92
C LYS A 190 -15.76 4.45 1.66
N ASN A 191 -16.11 3.26 2.15
CA ASN A 191 -15.21 2.37 2.87
C ASN A 191 -14.49 1.38 1.94
N PHE A 192 -14.81 1.38 0.63
CA PHE A 192 -14.24 0.41 -0.32
C PHE A 192 -12.71 0.50 -0.39
N SER A 193 -12.15 1.71 -0.43
CA SER A 193 -10.68 1.89 -0.45
C SER A 193 -10.01 1.27 0.78
N SER A 194 -10.59 1.48 1.96
CA SER A 194 -10.08 0.88 3.20
C SER A 194 -10.31 -0.64 3.23
N PHE A 195 -11.48 -1.09 2.81
CA PHE A 195 -11.81 -2.51 2.74
C PHE A 195 -10.85 -3.27 1.83
N ILE A 196 -10.65 -2.82 0.59
CA ILE A 196 -9.78 -3.51 -0.36
C ILE A 196 -8.31 -3.47 0.05
N ASN A 197 -7.87 -2.37 0.66
CA ASN A 197 -6.53 -2.29 1.24
C ASN A 197 -6.33 -3.33 2.35
N ARG A 198 -7.29 -3.49 3.26
CA ARG A 198 -7.22 -4.52 4.30
C ARG A 198 -7.23 -5.92 3.69
N LEU A 199 -8.14 -6.16 2.75
CA LEU A 199 -8.27 -7.44 2.06
C LEU A 199 -6.97 -7.86 1.38
N GLU A 200 -6.29 -6.95 0.70
CA GLU A 200 -5.02 -7.18 0.00
C GLU A 200 -3.89 -7.64 0.93
N TYR A 201 -3.86 -7.12 2.17
CA TYR A 201 -2.79 -7.41 3.13
C TYR A 201 -3.18 -8.48 4.17
N MET A 202 -4.32 -9.16 4.01
CA MET A 202 -4.72 -10.24 4.91
C MET A 202 -3.90 -11.51 4.69
N ASN A 203 -3.59 -12.20 5.79
CA ASN A 203 -3.02 -13.53 5.74
C ASN A 203 -4.13 -14.59 5.59
N PHE A 204 -4.45 -14.94 4.35
CA PHE A 204 -5.51 -15.93 4.05
C PHE A 204 -5.15 -17.38 4.37
N ALA A 205 -3.91 -17.71 4.72
CA ALA A 205 -3.56 -19.06 5.17
C ALA A 205 -4.44 -19.49 6.36
N ARG A 206 -4.67 -18.59 7.32
CA ARG A 206 -5.57 -18.84 8.44
C ARG A 206 -7.03 -18.99 8.02
N ALA A 207 -7.48 -18.18 7.05
CA ALA A 207 -8.83 -18.26 6.52
C ALA A 207 -9.11 -19.60 5.82
N MET A 208 -8.09 -20.27 5.31
CA MET A 208 -8.16 -21.60 4.71
C MET A 208 -8.06 -22.75 5.73
N GLY A 209 -7.87 -22.41 7.01
CA GLY A 209 -7.64 -23.42 8.07
C GLY A 209 -6.22 -23.98 8.06
N ASP A 210 -5.35 -23.38 7.29
CA ASP A 210 -3.94 -23.75 7.27
C ASP A 210 -3.26 -23.16 8.51
N THR A 211 -3.01 -24.04 9.50
CA THR A 211 -2.26 -23.69 10.71
C THR A 211 -0.76 -23.84 10.51
N THR A 212 -0.34 -24.33 9.36
CA THR A 212 1.08 -24.32 9.02
C THR A 212 1.52 -22.86 8.92
N THR A 213 2.54 -22.50 9.66
CA THR A 213 3.36 -21.32 9.36
C THR A 213 3.53 -21.29 7.85
N VAL A 214 3.25 -20.14 7.23
CA VAL A 214 3.53 -19.91 5.81
C VAL A 214 4.80 -20.66 5.48
N GLU A 215 4.71 -21.71 4.67
CA GLU A 215 5.91 -22.28 4.07
C GLU A 215 6.47 -21.16 3.24
N MET A 216 7.39 -20.41 3.87
CA MET A 216 8.20 -19.45 3.13
C MET A 216 8.91 -20.29 2.11
N GLY A 217 8.60 -20.07 0.84
CA GLY A 217 8.97 -20.95 -0.26
C GLY A 217 10.43 -21.33 -0.25
N LYS A 218 10.77 -22.29 -1.08
CA LYS A 218 12.14 -22.78 -1.25
C LYS A 218 12.87 -21.87 -2.23
N ILE A 219 14.11 -21.53 -1.93
CA ILE A 219 14.97 -20.75 -2.81
C ILE A 219 16.20 -21.57 -3.20
N ALA A 220 16.64 -21.44 -4.44
CA ALA A 220 17.95 -21.94 -4.85
C ALA A 220 19.05 -21.10 -4.17
N TYR A 221 19.76 -21.71 -3.24
CA TYR A 221 20.84 -21.07 -2.49
C TYR A 221 22.17 -21.64 -2.94
N LYS A 222 23.06 -20.78 -3.44
CA LYS A 222 24.42 -21.17 -3.81
C LYS A 222 25.34 -20.98 -2.61
N TYR A 223 25.89 -22.09 -2.13
CA TYR A 223 26.88 -22.02 -1.06
C TYR A 223 28.19 -21.40 -1.59
N PRO A 224 28.86 -20.54 -0.82
CA PRO A 224 30.17 -20.01 -1.18
C PRO A 224 31.19 -21.14 -1.27
N GLU A 225 32.16 -21.04 -2.17
CA GLU A 225 33.24 -22.04 -2.32
C GLU A 225 34.11 -22.13 -1.07
N LYS A 226 34.23 -21.03 -0.34
CA LYS A 226 34.93 -20.95 0.93
C LYS A 226 34.00 -20.48 2.04
N SER A 227 33.96 -21.21 3.14
CA SER A 227 33.13 -20.86 4.28
C SER A 227 33.76 -19.77 5.14
N VAL A 228 33.03 -18.66 5.33
CA VAL A 228 33.46 -17.61 6.25
C VAL A 228 33.57 -18.13 7.70
N LEU A 229 32.72 -19.08 8.11
CA LEU A 229 32.81 -19.70 9.45
C LEU A 229 34.09 -20.50 9.60
N THR A 230 34.57 -21.16 8.54
CA THR A 230 35.86 -21.83 8.55
C THR A 230 37.01 -20.84 8.67
N TYR A 231 36.90 -19.69 8.00
CA TYR A 231 37.88 -18.61 8.11
C TYR A 231 37.90 -18.03 9.54
N LEU A 232 36.75 -17.75 10.12
CA LEU A 232 36.65 -17.25 11.51
C LEU A 232 37.27 -18.23 12.49
N LYS A 233 36.96 -19.53 12.34
CA LYS A 233 37.56 -20.58 13.21
C LYS A 233 39.08 -20.68 13.09
N LYS A 234 39.61 -20.59 11.87
CA LYS A 234 41.08 -20.54 11.66
C LYS A 234 41.75 -19.35 12.28
N ASN A 235 41.04 -18.24 12.42
CA ASN A 235 41.50 -17.01 13.06
C ASN A 235 41.12 -16.93 14.56
N GLY A 236 40.92 -18.08 15.21
CA GLY A 236 40.81 -18.19 16.66
C GLY A 236 39.38 -17.94 17.22
N VAL A 237 38.38 -17.81 16.37
CA VAL A 237 36.99 -17.67 16.83
C VAL A 237 36.45 -19.02 17.29
N VAL A 238 35.96 -19.08 18.52
CA VAL A 238 35.27 -20.25 19.07
C VAL A 238 33.79 -20.20 18.60
N LEU A 239 33.39 -21.17 17.79
CA LEU A 239 32.06 -21.28 17.29
C LEU A 239 31.14 -22.02 18.25
N THR A 240 29.89 -21.59 18.35
CA THR A 240 28.83 -22.33 19.05
C THR A 240 28.52 -23.66 18.34
N PRO A 241 27.86 -24.63 19.02
CA PRO A 241 27.45 -25.88 18.35
C PRO A 241 26.62 -25.67 17.11
N GLU A 242 25.76 -24.66 17.11
CA GLU A 242 24.91 -24.30 15.97
C GLU A 242 25.73 -23.70 14.83
N GLN A 243 26.64 -22.78 15.11
CA GLN A 243 27.57 -22.20 14.14
C GLN A 243 28.51 -23.26 13.54
N GLU A 244 28.92 -24.25 14.35
CA GLU A 244 29.76 -25.36 13.90
C GLU A 244 29.00 -26.29 12.94
N LYS A 245 27.67 -26.50 13.17
CA LYS A 245 26.80 -27.20 12.25
C LYS A 245 26.69 -26.45 10.91
N MET A 246 26.45 -25.13 10.97
CA MET A 246 26.39 -24.27 9.77
C MET A 246 27.72 -24.29 9.00
N ARG A 247 28.86 -24.29 9.71
CA ARG A 247 30.19 -24.39 9.10
C ARG A 247 30.35 -25.68 8.30
N LYS A 248 30.03 -26.83 8.92
CA LYS A 248 30.11 -28.14 8.27
C LYS A 248 29.20 -28.22 7.06
N ASP A 249 27.97 -27.78 7.19
CA ASP A 249 26.99 -27.74 6.08
C ASP A 249 27.50 -26.88 4.92
N SER A 250 28.10 -25.73 5.22
CA SER A 250 28.72 -24.86 4.22
C SER A 250 29.93 -25.50 3.52
N GLU A 251 30.75 -26.28 4.25
CA GLU A 251 31.90 -27.01 3.65
C GLU A 251 31.43 -28.17 2.77
N ASP A 252 30.47 -28.98 3.23
CA ASP A 252 29.96 -30.14 2.50
C ASP A 252 29.26 -29.75 1.20
N ARG A 253 28.75 -28.54 1.15
CA ARG A 253 28.02 -27.99 0.01
C ARG A 253 28.76 -26.86 -0.73
N ALA A 254 30.04 -26.66 -0.44
CA ALA A 254 30.85 -25.59 -1.03
C ALA A 254 30.72 -25.56 -2.57
N GLY A 255 30.41 -24.38 -3.13
CA GLY A 255 30.21 -24.15 -4.57
C GLY A 255 28.93 -24.76 -5.19
N LYS A 256 28.16 -25.55 -4.42
CA LYS A 256 26.93 -26.18 -4.92
C LYS A 256 25.72 -25.28 -4.75
N THR A 257 24.79 -25.33 -5.70
CA THR A 257 23.45 -24.74 -5.56
C THR A 257 22.52 -25.83 -5.05
N VAL A 258 21.82 -25.55 -3.94
CA VAL A 258 20.84 -26.44 -3.33
C VAL A 258 19.56 -25.69 -3.02
N THR A 259 18.45 -26.38 -3.02
CA THR A 259 17.17 -25.79 -2.61
C THR A 259 17.11 -25.74 -1.10
N ARG A 260 16.91 -24.55 -0.53
CA ARG A 260 16.73 -24.32 0.91
C ARG A 260 15.39 -23.67 1.23
N GLU A 261 14.86 -23.95 2.41
CA GLU A 261 13.71 -23.24 2.95
C GLU A 261 14.10 -21.81 3.33
N ILE A 262 13.30 -20.83 2.91
CA ILE A 262 13.52 -19.41 3.28
C ILE A 262 13.47 -19.22 4.81
N SER A 263 12.63 -20.01 5.52
CA SER A 263 12.55 -20.02 6.98
C SER A 263 13.87 -20.34 7.67
N GLU A 264 14.64 -21.31 7.12
CA GLU A 264 15.96 -21.65 7.63
C GLU A 264 16.95 -20.49 7.46
N LEU A 265 16.94 -19.84 6.29
CA LEU A 265 17.80 -18.70 5.99
C LEU A 265 17.49 -17.50 6.89
N ILE A 266 16.21 -17.25 7.17
CA ILE A 266 15.79 -16.18 8.09
C ILE A 266 16.24 -16.50 9.54
N ALA A 267 16.09 -17.74 9.97
CA ALA A 267 16.57 -18.15 11.30
C ALA A 267 18.08 -17.93 11.46
N GLU A 268 18.86 -18.21 10.41
CA GLU A 268 20.29 -17.97 10.37
C GLU A 268 20.68 -16.49 10.34
N THR A 269 19.80 -15.59 9.87
CA THR A 269 20.11 -14.15 9.69
C THR A 269 20.59 -13.52 10.99
N LYS A 270 19.93 -13.81 12.11
CA LYS A 270 20.31 -13.26 13.43
C LYS A 270 21.70 -13.71 13.84
N ILE A 271 22.04 -14.97 13.60
CA ILE A 271 23.38 -15.52 13.90
C ILE A 271 24.44 -14.80 13.05
N TRP A 272 24.15 -14.54 11.78
CA TRP A 272 25.04 -13.81 10.89
C TRP A 272 25.20 -12.35 11.27
N GLU A 273 24.15 -11.68 11.73
CA GLU A 273 24.21 -10.30 12.23
C GLU A 273 25.10 -10.20 13.47
N GLU A 274 24.88 -11.07 14.46
CA GLU A 274 25.70 -11.14 15.68
C GLU A 274 27.18 -11.42 15.39
N LEU A 275 27.47 -12.34 14.47
CA LEU A 275 28.85 -12.66 14.05
C LEU A 275 29.49 -11.48 13.31
N ARG A 276 28.79 -10.80 12.41
CA ARG A 276 29.32 -9.64 11.69
C ARG A 276 29.62 -8.48 12.61
N GLU A 277 28.74 -8.20 13.56
CA GLU A 277 28.94 -7.14 14.53
C GLU A 277 30.18 -7.43 15.41
N LYS A 278 30.26 -8.66 15.92
CA LYS A 278 31.32 -9.07 16.85
C LYS A 278 32.70 -9.22 16.21
N TYR A 279 32.78 -9.64 14.96
CA TYR A 279 34.03 -9.98 14.26
C TYR A 279 34.19 -9.19 12.95
N LYS A 280 33.82 -7.93 12.96
CA LYS A 280 33.76 -7.05 11.77
C LYS A 280 35.07 -7.06 10.98
N ASP A 281 36.23 -6.93 11.68
CA ASP A 281 37.54 -6.88 11.03
C ASP A 281 37.90 -8.18 10.32
N LEU A 282 37.51 -9.33 10.91
CA LEU A 282 37.72 -10.64 10.26
C LEU A 282 36.82 -10.86 9.05
N PHE A 283 35.60 -10.33 9.08
CA PHE A 283 34.73 -10.34 7.91
C PHE A 283 35.29 -9.46 6.77
N GLU A 284 35.85 -8.31 7.10
CA GLU A 284 36.49 -7.43 6.10
C GLU A 284 37.76 -8.06 5.51
N ALA A 285 38.59 -8.70 6.37
CA ALA A 285 39.75 -9.44 5.90
C ALA A 285 39.38 -10.62 5.00
N TYR A 286 38.35 -11.40 5.40
CA TYR A 286 37.79 -12.48 4.57
C TYR A 286 37.34 -12.01 3.21
N ARG A 287 36.62 -10.89 3.13
CA ARG A 287 36.17 -10.29 1.88
C ARG A 287 37.35 -9.92 1.00
N LYS A 288 38.33 -9.20 1.53
CA LYS A 288 39.53 -8.80 0.78
C LYS A 288 40.27 -10.00 0.19
N GLU A 289 40.46 -11.06 0.97
CA GLU A 289 41.13 -12.28 0.52
C GLU A 289 40.36 -13.04 -0.56
N ASN A 290 39.02 -12.95 -0.56
CA ASN A 290 38.18 -13.65 -1.53
C ASN A 290 37.85 -12.78 -2.75
N GLU A 291 37.83 -11.46 -2.68
CA GLU A 291 37.72 -10.55 -3.82
C GLU A 291 38.95 -10.64 -4.72
N VAL A 292 40.16 -10.74 -4.14
CA VAL A 292 41.40 -10.94 -4.91
C VAL A 292 41.45 -12.30 -5.67
N MET A 293 40.69 -13.29 -5.18
CA MET A 293 40.61 -14.61 -5.84
C MET A 293 39.45 -14.73 -6.85
N ASN A 294 38.47 -13.83 -6.79
CA ASN A 294 37.38 -13.77 -7.78
C ASN A 294 37.76 -13.03 -9.06
N ASP A 295 38.86 -12.27 -9.07
CA ASP A 295 39.38 -11.63 -10.30
C ASP A 295 39.95 -12.62 -11.32
N VAL A 296 39.98 -13.91 -11.02
CA VAL A 296 40.46 -14.99 -11.95
C VAL A 296 39.35 -15.93 -12.39
N SER A 297 38.09 -15.71 -12.05
CA SER A 297 37.04 -16.62 -12.49
C SER A 297 35.87 -15.92 -13.17
N VAL A 298 35.74 -16.23 -14.42
CA VAL A 298 34.52 -16.26 -15.22
C VAL A 298 33.88 -14.88 -15.32
N SER A 299 34.10 -14.25 -16.44
CA SER A 299 33.15 -13.32 -17.04
C SER A 299 31.82 -14.07 -17.26
N ILE A 300 31.03 -14.24 -16.19
CA ILE A 300 29.60 -14.41 -16.39
C ILE A 300 29.21 -13.11 -17.07
N ASP A 301 28.72 -13.25 -18.29
CA ASP A 301 28.22 -12.12 -19.06
C ASP A 301 27.34 -11.29 -18.16
N GLU A 302 27.75 -10.06 -17.79
CA GLU A 302 27.00 -9.18 -16.92
C GLU A 302 25.59 -8.95 -17.46
N ASN A 303 25.42 -9.04 -18.79
CA ASN A 303 24.15 -8.98 -19.46
C ASN A 303 23.27 -10.20 -19.14
N GLN A 304 23.83 -11.41 -19.11
CA GLN A 304 23.08 -12.62 -18.76
C GLN A 304 22.64 -12.59 -17.30
N LYS A 305 23.49 -12.12 -16.39
CA LYS A 305 23.15 -11.97 -14.97
C LYS A 305 22.03 -10.94 -14.77
N ALA A 306 22.09 -9.81 -15.47
CA ALA A 306 21.05 -8.79 -15.41
C ALA A 306 19.70 -9.29 -15.95
N GLU A 307 19.74 -10.11 -17.02
CA GLU A 307 18.54 -10.70 -17.60
C GLU A 307 17.91 -11.76 -16.67
N ASP A 308 18.74 -12.60 -16.06
CA ASP A 308 18.30 -13.61 -15.09
C ASP A 308 17.67 -12.94 -13.83
N GLU A 309 18.26 -11.85 -13.33
CA GLU A 309 17.69 -11.06 -12.24
C GLU A 309 16.35 -10.41 -12.63
N LYS A 310 16.23 -9.92 -13.84
CA LYS A 310 15.00 -9.35 -14.39
C LYS A 310 13.88 -10.40 -14.47
N ILE A 311 14.18 -11.57 -15.02
CA ILE A 311 13.24 -12.71 -15.11
C ILE A 311 12.80 -13.15 -13.71
N MET A 312 13.73 -13.22 -12.77
CA MET A 312 13.43 -13.58 -11.37
C MET A 312 12.49 -12.57 -10.73
N ARG A 313 12.69 -11.26 -10.91
CA ARG A 313 11.81 -10.21 -10.40
C ARG A 313 10.40 -10.30 -10.99
N ILE A 314 10.30 -10.48 -12.31
CA ILE A 314 8.99 -10.63 -12.99
C ILE A 314 8.23 -11.83 -12.42
N ASN A 315 8.91 -12.97 -12.26
CA ASN A 315 8.29 -14.15 -11.68
C ASN A 315 7.85 -13.92 -10.23
N GLN A 316 8.67 -13.27 -9.43
CA GLN A 316 8.35 -12.96 -8.04
C GLN A 316 7.13 -12.03 -7.92
N PHE A 317 7.05 -10.97 -8.73
CA PHE A 317 5.88 -10.08 -8.75
C PHE A 317 4.61 -10.85 -9.13
N PHE A 318 4.67 -11.64 -10.20
CA PHE A 318 3.54 -12.45 -10.65
C PHE A 318 3.07 -13.46 -9.60
N GLU A 319 4.00 -14.22 -8.99
CA GLU A 319 3.64 -15.21 -7.97
C GLU A 319 3.06 -14.56 -6.71
N ASN A 320 3.56 -13.41 -6.30
CA ASN A 320 2.99 -12.65 -5.18
C ASN A 320 1.54 -12.25 -5.46
N GLN A 321 1.22 -11.80 -6.67
CA GLN A 321 -0.15 -11.44 -7.05
C GLN A 321 -1.05 -12.68 -7.16
N ARG A 322 -0.55 -13.73 -7.79
CA ARG A 322 -1.26 -15.00 -7.91
C ARG A 322 -1.59 -15.59 -6.54
N GLU A 323 -0.67 -15.51 -5.59
CA GLU A 323 -0.90 -15.99 -4.23
C GLU A 323 -1.99 -15.17 -3.51
N LYS A 324 -1.93 -13.86 -3.58
CA LYS A 324 -2.91 -12.97 -2.93
C LYS A 324 -4.33 -13.18 -3.47
N SER A 325 -4.50 -13.16 -4.79
CA SER A 325 -5.81 -13.33 -5.43
C SER A 325 -6.31 -14.75 -5.35
N GLY A 326 -5.49 -15.77 -5.62
CA GLY A 326 -5.89 -17.17 -5.66
C GLY A 326 -6.34 -17.71 -4.30
N ARG A 327 -5.81 -17.21 -3.19
CA ARG A 327 -6.27 -17.57 -1.85
C ARG A 327 -7.68 -17.09 -1.56
N LEU A 328 -8.01 -15.85 -1.97
CA LEU A 328 -9.38 -15.35 -1.85
C LEU A 328 -10.35 -16.16 -2.72
N ASP A 329 -9.97 -16.46 -3.95
CA ASP A 329 -10.75 -17.24 -4.90
C ASP A 329 -11.08 -18.63 -4.34
N THR A 330 -10.13 -19.27 -3.66
CA THR A 330 -10.33 -20.55 -2.98
C THR A 330 -11.34 -20.44 -1.83
N ILE A 331 -11.29 -19.37 -1.02
CA ILE A 331 -12.21 -19.18 0.11
C ILE A 331 -13.64 -19.00 -0.37
N VAL A 332 -13.84 -18.20 -1.41
CA VAL A 332 -15.19 -17.85 -1.91
C VAL A 332 -15.70 -18.81 -2.99
N GLY A 333 -14.83 -19.60 -3.62
CA GLY A 333 -15.17 -20.61 -4.62
C GLY A 333 -15.35 -20.08 -6.04
N TYR A 334 -14.93 -18.86 -6.33
CA TYR A 334 -14.95 -18.23 -7.65
C TYR A 334 -13.93 -17.10 -7.71
N VAL A 335 -13.60 -16.60 -8.92
CA VAL A 335 -12.71 -15.44 -9.11
C VAL A 335 -13.54 -14.15 -9.03
N PRO A 336 -13.56 -13.45 -7.88
CA PRO A 336 -14.35 -12.24 -7.75
C PRO A 336 -13.70 -11.04 -8.41
N LEU A 337 -14.50 -10.00 -8.70
CA LEU A 337 -14.02 -8.74 -9.24
C LEU A 337 -12.94 -8.10 -8.35
N VAL A 338 -13.08 -8.21 -7.03
CA VAL A 338 -12.10 -7.64 -6.09
C VAL A 338 -10.73 -8.29 -6.17
N SER A 339 -10.61 -9.60 -6.49
CA SER A 339 -9.31 -10.23 -6.73
C SER A 339 -8.61 -9.61 -7.94
N GLN A 340 -9.35 -9.31 -9.00
CA GLN A 340 -8.80 -8.68 -10.18
C GLN A 340 -8.42 -7.22 -9.94
N ILE A 341 -9.16 -6.50 -9.09
CA ILE A 341 -8.78 -5.15 -8.64
C ILE A 341 -7.49 -5.23 -7.81
N ILE A 342 -7.34 -6.21 -6.92
CA ILE A 342 -6.10 -6.41 -6.14
C ILE A 342 -4.92 -6.64 -7.07
N ALA A 343 -5.05 -7.48 -8.09
CA ALA A 343 -4.00 -7.73 -9.08
C ALA A 343 -3.54 -6.45 -9.80
N LEU A 344 -4.48 -5.54 -10.10
CA LEU A 344 -4.15 -4.26 -10.75
C LEU A 344 -3.57 -3.19 -9.81
N ARG A 345 -3.75 -3.30 -8.50
CA ARG A 345 -3.36 -2.22 -7.57
C ARG A 345 -1.85 -2.05 -7.43
N SER A 346 -1.10 -3.14 -7.46
CA SER A 346 0.37 -3.09 -7.40
C SER A 346 1.01 -2.88 -8.77
N LEU A 347 0.31 -3.21 -9.86
CA LEU A 347 0.84 -3.17 -11.21
C LEU A 347 1.57 -1.86 -11.57
N PRO A 348 1.05 -0.64 -11.29
CA PRO A 348 1.77 0.60 -11.60
C PRO A 348 3.11 0.75 -10.88
N PHE A 349 3.24 0.18 -9.68
CA PHE A 349 4.49 0.18 -8.93
C PHE A 349 5.46 -0.86 -9.50
N ASP A 350 4.98 -2.06 -9.78
CA ASP A 350 5.78 -3.18 -10.27
C ASP A 350 6.32 -2.88 -11.68
N LEU A 351 5.51 -2.29 -12.56
CA LEU A 351 5.92 -1.84 -13.89
C LEU A 351 7.09 -0.85 -13.85
N LYS A 352 7.12 0.06 -12.89
CA LYS A 352 8.19 1.06 -12.76
C LYS A 352 9.52 0.48 -12.27
N GLN A 353 9.54 -0.74 -11.75
CA GLN A 353 10.76 -1.43 -11.32
C GLN A 353 11.46 -2.16 -12.48
N LEU A 354 10.86 -2.17 -13.65
CA LEU A 354 11.30 -2.92 -14.83
C LEU A 354 11.53 -1.98 -16.01
N ASP A 355 12.33 -2.42 -16.96
CA ASP A 355 12.39 -1.79 -18.28
C ASP A 355 11.12 -2.08 -19.09
N ARG A 356 10.98 -1.45 -20.26
CA ARG A 356 9.79 -1.59 -21.11
C ARG A 356 9.47 -3.05 -21.47
N GLU A 357 10.49 -3.86 -21.78
CA GLU A 357 10.34 -5.25 -22.19
C GLU A 357 9.92 -6.15 -21.01
N GLY A 358 10.61 -6.01 -19.87
CA GLY A 358 10.28 -6.72 -18.64
C GLY A 358 8.91 -6.37 -18.11
N ALA A 359 8.54 -5.09 -18.17
CA ALA A 359 7.21 -4.61 -17.82
C ALA A 359 6.12 -5.18 -18.73
N ARG A 360 6.40 -5.34 -20.05
CA ARG A 360 5.48 -6.01 -20.97
C ARG A 360 5.30 -7.49 -20.64
N SER A 361 6.40 -8.18 -20.35
CA SER A 361 6.38 -9.57 -19.93
C SER A 361 5.58 -9.78 -18.63
N LEU A 362 5.75 -8.88 -17.64
CA LEU A 362 4.96 -8.91 -16.41
C LEU A 362 3.47 -8.70 -16.71
N LEU A 363 3.11 -7.70 -17.49
CA LEU A 363 1.72 -7.41 -17.85
C LEU A 363 1.05 -8.62 -18.52
N ASP A 364 1.74 -9.29 -19.46
CA ASP A 364 1.19 -10.45 -20.17
C ASP A 364 0.96 -11.65 -19.24
N LYS A 365 1.76 -11.79 -18.17
CA LYS A 365 1.51 -12.75 -17.09
C LYS A 365 0.33 -12.36 -16.20
N GLU A 366 0.29 -11.10 -15.75
CA GLU A 366 -0.78 -10.56 -14.90
C GLU A 366 -2.16 -10.65 -15.55
N LYS A 367 -2.25 -10.51 -16.87
CA LYS A 367 -3.49 -10.71 -17.63
C LYS A 367 -4.08 -12.11 -17.49
N GLN A 368 -3.32 -13.10 -17.10
CA GLN A 368 -3.82 -14.47 -16.86
C GLN A 368 -4.69 -14.52 -15.59
N LEU A 369 -4.50 -13.57 -14.66
CA LEU A 369 -5.30 -13.44 -13.43
C LEU A 369 -6.57 -12.62 -13.63
N ILE A 370 -6.74 -12.01 -14.81
CA ILE A 370 -7.79 -11.05 -15.10
C ILE A 370 -8.66 -11.58 -16.23
N ASN A 371 -9.95 -11.68 -15.99
CA ASN A 371 -10.93 -12.12 -17.01
C ASN A 371 -11.99 -11.05 -17.35
N HIS A 372 -12.09 -9.99 -16.55
CA HIS A 372 -13.04 -8.93 -16.77
C HIS A 372 -12.52 -7.96 -17.86
N PRO A 373 -13.26 -7.72 -18.96
CA PRO A 373 -12.78 -6.92 -20.10
C PRO A 373 -12.31 -5.51 -19.72
N PHE A 374 -13.03 -4.85 -18.81
CA PHE A 374 -12.64 -3.52 -18.32
C PHE A 374 -11.30 -3.57 -17.59
N MET A 375 -11.07 -4.57 -16.74
CA MET A 375 -9.81 -4.72 -15.99
C MET A 375 -8.62 -5.03 -16.92
N LEU A 376 -8.86 -5.81 -17.99
CA LEU A 376 -7.85 -6.03 -19.03
C LEU A 376 -7.48 -4.73 -19.75
N ALA A 377 -8.47 -3.92 -20.11
CA ALA A 377 -8.23 -2.62 -20.73
C ALA A 377 -7.49 -1.66 -19.79
N GLU A 378 -7.81 -1.69 -18.50
CA GLU A 378 -7.17 -0.87 -17.49
C GLU A 378 -5.69 -1.30 -17.28
N ALA A 379 -5.39 -2.59 -17.29
CA ALA A 379 -4.01 -3.10 -17.24
C ALA A 379 -3.16 -2.56 -18.40
N GLU A 380 -3.69 -2.58 -19.62
CA GLU A 380 -3.01 -1.99 -20.80
C GLU A 380 -2.87 -0.48 -20.68
N ARG A 381 -3.87 0.21 -20.16
CA ARG A 381 -3.82 1.68 -19.94
C ARG A 381 -2.72 2.03 -18.94
N LEU A 382 -2.62 1.28 -17.84
CA LEU A 382 -1.56 1.47 -16.83
C LEU A 382 -0.17 1.25 -17.41
N TYR A 383 0.00 0.23 -18.26
CA TYR A 383 1.25 0.00 -18.97
C TYR A 383 1.58 1.17 -19.93
N ALA A 384 0.62 1.60 -20.74
CA ALA A 384 0.82 2.73 -21.65
C ALA A 384 1.16 4.03 -20.91
N GLN A 385 0.60 4.23 -19.72
CA GLN A 385 0.91 5.37 -18.85
C GLN A 385 2.33 5.27 -18.26
N ALA A 386 2.77 4.07 -17.87
CA ALA A 386 4.12 3.85 -17.35
C ALA A 386 5.20 3.97 -18.44
N PHE A 387 4.86 3.56 -19.67
CA PHE A 387 5.76 3.56 -20.83
C PHE A 387 5.10 4.27 -22.03
N PRO A 388 4.91 5.58 -21.96
CA PRO A 388 4.36 6.33 -23.08
C PRO A 388 5.22 6.11 -24.31
N LEU A 389 4.60 6.00 -25.50
CA LEU A 389 5.31 6.06 -26.77
C LEU A 389 6.10 7.36 -26.74
N GLN A 390 7.39 7.29 -27.01
CA GLN A 390 8.26 8.48 -27.09
C GLN A 390 7.70 9.41 -28.17
N ASN A 391 6.81 10.28 -27.76
CA ASN A 391 6.62 11.55 -28.46
C ASN A 391 7.56 12.52 -27.75
N ASP A 392 8.33 13.29 -28.50
CA ASP A 392 9.17 14.39 -28.01
C ASP A 392 8.36 15.54 -27.35
N SER A 393 7.24 15.22 -26.74
CA SER A 393 6.40 16.18 -26.07
C SER A 393 6.93 16.44 -24.66
N THR A 394 7.62 17.56 -24.51
CA THR A 394 7.83 18.19 -23.21
C THR A 394 6.48 18.28 -22.48
N TYR A 395 6.41 17.80 -21.24
CA TYR A 395 5.22 17.97 -20.42
C TYR A 395 4.96 19.48 -20.23
N VAL A 396 3.82 19.94 -20.72
CA VAL A 396 3.40 21.32 -20.56
C VAL A 396 2.67 21.46 -19.23
N LEU A 397 3.24 22.22 -18.30
CA LEU A 397 2.59 22.52 -17.03
C LEU A 397 1.27 23.27 -17.27
N PRO A 398 0.20 22.94 -16.55
CA PRO A 398 -1.07 23.66 -16.68
C PRO A 398 -0.91 25.12 -16.26
N GLU A 399 -1.64 26.03 -16.88
CA GLU A 399 -1.64 27.45 -16.54
C GLU A 399 -2.22 27.68 -15.14
N GLY A 400 -1.59 28.53 -14.34
CA GLY A 400 -2.09 28.91 -13.02
C GLY A 400 -1.04 29.45 -12.07
N PRO A 401 -1.46 30.03 -10.91
CA PRO A 401 -0.54 30.65 -9.95
C PRO A 401 0.54 29.71 -9.41
N ALA A 402 0.18 28.44 -9.16
CA ALA A 402 1.14 27.43 -8.68
C ALA A 402 2.24 27.16 -9.72
N THR A 403 1.88 27.14 -11.01
CA THR A 403 2.83 26.96 -12.10
C THR A 403 3.77 28.17 -12.22
N GLU A 404 3.26 29.37 -12.00
CA GLU A 404 4.09 30.57 -12.01
C GLU A 404 5.13 30.56 -10.87
N ILE A 405 4.71 30.15 -9.67
CA ILE A 405 5.62 29.97 -8.53
C ILE A 405 6.71 28.96 -8.88
N LEU A 406 6.32 27.79 -9.38
CA LEU A 406 7.27 26.74 -9.78
C LEU A 406 8.21 27.20 -10.89
N ARG A 407 7.71 27.91 -11.91
CA ARG A 407 8.54 28.49 -12.98
C ARG A 407 9.57 29.48 -12.43
N ASN A 408 9.20 30.30 -11.44
CA ASN A 408 10.13 31.26 -10.81
C ASN A 408 11.22 30.52 -10.02
N ILE A 409 10.87 29.45 -9.28
CA ILE A 409 11.85 28.61 -8.58
C ILE A 409 12.82 27.99 -9.59
N ILE A 410 12.31 27.34 -10.64
CA ILE A 410 13.13 26.71 -11.68
C ILE A 410 14.06 27.73 -12.36
N LYS A 411 13.55 28.93 -12.65
CA LYS A 411 14.34 30.01 -13.28
C LYS A 411 15.53 30.47 -12.42
N ALA A 412 15.38 30.43 -11.10
CA ALA A 412 16.47 30.74 -10.17
C ALA A 412 17.65 29.76 -10.24
N HIS A 413 17.40 28.55 -10.78
CA HIS A 413 18.39 27.46 -10.92
C HIS A 413 18.62 27.10 -12.40
N ALA A 414 18.46 28.05 -13.30
CA ALA A 414 18.62 27.84 -14.75
C ALA A 414 19.98 27.20 -15.09
N GLY A 415 19.97 26.23 -16.00
CA GLY A 415 21.17 25.51 -16.44
C GLY A 415 21.53 24.28 -15.63
N LYS A 416 20.78 23.99 -14.57
CA LYS A 416 20.97 22.76 -13.76
C LYS A 416 19.84 21.76 -13.95
N ALA A 417 20.15 20.49 -13.85
CA ALA A 417 19.15 19.46 -13.61
C ALA A 417 18.66 19.60 -12.17
N LEU A 418 17.33 19.57 -11.95
CA LEU A 418 16.72 19.82 -10.65
C LEU A 418 16.03 18.56 -10.14
N PHE A 419 16.36 18.16 -8.91
CA PHE A 419 15.56 17.20 -8.14
C PHE A 419 14.66 17.99 -7.20
N ILE A 420 13.34 17.98 -7.46
CA ILE A 420 12.37 18.74 -6.68
C ILE A 420 11.59 17.77 -5.79
N ASP A 421 11.68 17.94 -4.47
CA ASP A 421 10.97 17.16 -3.47
C ASP A 421 9.90 18.02 -2.79
N PHE A 422 8.64 17.58 -2.86
CA PHE A 422 7.53 18.20 -2.15
C PHE A 422 7.32 17.47 -0.82
N TRP A 423 7.45 18.20 0.27
CA TRP A 423 7.44 17.61 1.61
C TRP A 423 6.60 18.40 2.62
N ALA A 424 6.42 17.86 3.82
CA ALA A 424 5.79 18.55 4.94
C ALA A 424 6.41 18.12 6.28
N THR A 425 6.39 19.01 7.26
CA THR A 425 6.97 18.73 8.59
C THR A 425 6.30 17.58 9.34
N PHE A 426 5.04 17.30 9.07
CA PHE A 426 4.28 16.15 9.61
C PHE A 426 4.39 14.88 8.78
N CYS A 427 4.94 14.94 7.56
CA CYS A 427 5.07 13.80 6.65
C CYS A 427 6.23 12.89 7.08
N GLY A 428 5.95 11.84 7.82
CA GLY A 428 6.94 10.87 8.26
C GLY A 428 7.77 10.25 7.14
N PRO A 429 7.16 9.68 6.08
CA PRO A 429 7.90 9.15 4.92
C PRO A 429 8.77 10.19 4.22
N CYS A 430 8.30 11.44 4.07
CA CYS A 430 9.08 12.51 3.45
C CYS A 430 10.34 12.80 4.27
N ARG A 431 10.20 12.96 5.59
CA ARG A 431 11.33 13.19 6.50
C ARG A 431 12.34 12.04 6.47
N SER A 432 11.85 10.80 6.47
CA SER A 432 12.68 9.61 6.32
C SER A 432 13.44 9.61 4.99
N GLY A 433 12.78 9.96 3.88
CA GLY A 433 13.42 10.12 2.56
C GLY A 433 14.52 11.18 2.56
N ILE A 434 14.27 12.34 3.16
CA ILE A 434 15.25 13.41 3.34
C ILE A 434 16.46 12.92 4.15
N GLU A 435 16.24 12.21 5.24
CA GLU A 435 17.31 11.68 6.09
C GLU A 435 18.14 10.61 5.36
N HIS A 436 17.51 9.69 4.64
CA HIS A 436 18.20 8.65 3.86
C HIS A 436 19.03 9.21 2.70
N THR A 437 18.61 10.31 2.09
CA THR A 437 19.33 10.94 0.99
C THR A 437 20.45 11.90 1.44
N ALA A 438 20.72 12.03 2.75
CA ALA A 438 21.71 12.96 3.26
C ALA A 438 23.12 12.76 2.67
N GLY A 439 23.56 11.49 2.54
CA GLY A 439 24.85 11.16 1.92
C GLY A 439 24.93 11.55 0.44
N LEU A 440 23.83 11.30 -0.29
CA LEU A 440 23.73 11.69 -1.70
C LEU A 440 23.75 13.20 -1.88
N ARG A 441 23.01 13.94 -1.04
CA ARG A 441 23.02 15.42 -1.07
C ARG A 441 24.41 15.98 -0.81
N GLN A 442 25.15 15.42 0.14
CA GLN A 442 26.51 15.83 0.42
C GLN A 442 27.45 15.59 -0.78
N GLN A 443 27.26 14.48 -1.51
CA GLN A 443 28.03 14.17 -2.70
C GLN A 443 27.78 15.18 -3.86
N TYR A 444 26.56 15.67 -3.98
CA TYR A 444 26.13 16.59 -5.05
C TYR A 444 26.02 18.06 -4.61
N LYS A 445 26.46 18.40 -3.40
CA LYS A 445 26.25 19.73 -2.79
C LYS A 445 26.70 20.90 -3.66
N ASP A 446 27.83 20.78 -4.31
CA ASP A 446 28.42 21.85 -5.13
C ASP A 446 28.51 21.46 -6.62
N HIS A 447 27.62 20.52 -7.05
CA HIS A 447 27.64 20.06 -8.44
C HIS A 447 27.21 21.18 -9.38
N PRO A 448 27.99 21.46 -10.45
CA PRO A 448 27.69 22.59 -11.33
C PRO A 448 26.37 22.47 -12.07
N ASP A 449 26.00 21.24 -12.45
CA ASP A 449 24.89 20.95 -13.35
C ASP A 449 23.70 20.29 -12.63
N PHE A 450 23.70 20.26 -11.27
CA PHE A 450 22.64 19.58 -10.51
C PHE A 450 22.31 20.32 -9.21
N GLN A 451 21.02 20.29 -8.79
CA GLN A 451 20.57 20.91 -7.55
C GLN A 451 19.37 20.15 -6.94
N PHE A 452 19.43 19.91 -5.63
CA PHE A 452 18.26 19.51 -4.84
C PHE A 452 17.43 20.73 -4.45
N ILE A 453 16.11 20.62 -4.58
CA ILE A 453 15.14 21.65 -4.20
C ILE A 453 14.03 21.03 -3.36
N TYR A 454 13.72 21.66 -2.23
CA TYR A 454 12.69 21.20 -1.28
C TYR A 454 11.59 22.26 -1.21
N ILE A 455 10.34 21.83 -1.50
CA ILE A 455 9.19 22.73 -1.56
C ILE A 455 8.13 22.26 -0.55
N THR A 456 7.62 23.18 0.24
CA THR A 456 6.47 22.97 1.14
C THR A 456 5.57 24.21 1.13
N SER A 457 4.52 24.21 1.94
CA SER A 457 3.66 25.38 2.13
C SER A 457 3.51 25.72 3.61
N ASP A 458 3.21 26.97 3.92
CA ASP A 458 2.99 27.45 5.29
C ASP A 458 1.87 26.66 6.00
N ARG A 459 0.90 26.15 5.23
CA ARG A 459 -0.18 25.33 5.74
C ARG A 459 0.29 23.95 6.22
N GLU A 460 1.25 23.36 5.51
CA GLU A 460 1.74 22.00 5.74
C GLU A 460 2.97 21.98 6.64
N SER A 461 3.69 23.08 6.71
CA SER A 461 4.90 23.23 7.50
C SER A 461 4.89 24.56 8.23
N PRO A 462 4.30 24.63 9.44
CA PRO A 462 4.31 25.86 10.25
C PRO A 462 5.75 26.37 10.45
N GLU A 463 5.94 27.67 10.35
CA GLU A 463 7.25 28.34 10.30
C GLU A 463 8.25 27.84 11.36
N LYS A 464 7.81 27.70 12.59
CA LYS A 464 8.67 27.23 13.68
C LYS A 464 9.23 25.83 13.44
N THR A 465 8.36 24.87 13.11
CA THR A 465 8.75 23.46 12.88
C THR A 465 9.52 23.33 11.56
N TYR A 466 9.21 24.14 10.58
CA TYR A 466 9.95 24.24 9.33
C TYR A 466 11.39 24.67 9.58
N ASN A 467 11.60 25.80 10.26
CA ASN A 467 12.92 26.34 10.54
C ASN A 467 13.78 25.39 11.37
N GLU A 468 13.20 24.74 12.39
CA GLU A 468 13.89 23.72 13.21
C GLU A 468 14.33 22.52 12.35
N TYR A 469 13.50 22.08 11.41
CA TYR A 469 13.82 20.94 10.56
C TYR A 469 14.86 21.28 9.50
N ILE A 470 14.75 22.45 8.85
CA ILE A 470 15.74 22.94 7.87
C ILE A 470 17.12 23.06 8.50
N GLU A 471 17.22 23.71 9.65
CA GLU A 471 18.52 23.90 10.32
C GLU A 471 19.19 22.56 10.67
N LYS A 472 18.40 21.57 11.01
CA LYS A 472 18.91 20.25 11.38
C LYS A 472 19.24 19.35 10.18
N ASN A 473 18.39 19.30 9.15
CA ASN A 473 18.44 18.25 8.15
C ASN A 473 18.67 18.75 6.70
N LEU A 474 18.41 20.04 6.40
CA LEU A 474 18.48 20.62 5.08
C LEU A 474 19.31 21.91 5.02
N LYS A 475 20.20 22.09 5.99
CA LYS A 475 21.06 23.29 6.07
C LYS A 475 21.92 23.44 4.83
N GLY A 476 21.72 24.55 4.12
CA GLY A 476 22.42 24.89 2.87
C GLY A 476 21.79 24.32 1.61
N GLU A 477 20.64 23.65 1.70
CA GLU A 477 19.84 23.23 0.55
C GLU A 477 18.91 24.36 0.09
N ALA A 478 18.44 24.28 -1.17
CA ALA A 478 17.44 25.20 -1.71
C ALA A 478 16.05 24.82 -1.21
N CYS A 479 15.52 25.56 -0.24
CA CYS A 479 14.22 25.31 0.41
C CYS A 479 13.26 26.48 0.14
N TYR A 480 12.00 26.18 -0.23
CA TYR A 480 10.97 27.14 -0.61
C TYR A 480 9.65 26.83 0.09
#